data_c5366c0b2d5c2c298153f750b4aa2bb8
#
_entry.id   c5366c0b2d5c2c298153f750b4aa2bb8
#
_cell.length_a   1.000
_cell.length_b   1.000
_cell.length_c   1.000
_cell.angle_alpha   90.00
_cell.angle_beta   90.00
_cell.angle_gamma   90.00
#
_symmetry.space_group_name_H-M   'P 1'
#
loop_
_entity.id
_entity.type
_entity.pdbx_description
1 polymer ?
#
loop_
_entity_poly.entity_id
_entity_poly.type
_entity_poly.pdbx_seq_one_letter_code
_entity_poly.pdbx_strand_id
1 'polypeptide(L)'
;MHWDGDRAMFTQTMPDKRWNVFEVKLDGSGFKQLIHNEEPDLEFYDGTYLPHGRIIANSNIGYQGVPCVSGDDPVGNMVLYTPDTKNLRRLTFDQDANWNPVVMNNGRVMYTRWEYTDLTHYYSRIVMNMNPDGTEQKALYGSGSMFPNSTFDIQPLPGHGSAFVGIISGHHGIARSGRLIVFDPAKARKGAAGMVQEIPYRNRPTVEEIKDELVN
;
A
#
# COMPACT_ATOMS: atom_id res chain seq x y z
N MET A 1 -3.40 -11.60 6.96
CA MET A 1 -3.52 -12.55 8.09
C MET A 1 -3.67 -11.79 9.38
N HIS A 2 -4.58 -12.20 10.27
CA HIS A 2 -4.67 -11.64 11.62
C HIS A 2 -3.50 -12.16 12.48
N TRP A 3 -3.07 -11.39 13.47
CA TRP A 3 -1.92 -11.78 14.32
C TRP A 3 -2.18 -13.00 15.21
N ASP A 4 -3.44 -13.36 15.48
CA ASP A 4 -3.79 -14.62 16.17
C ASP A 4 -3.50 -15.84 15.30
N GLY A 5 -3.30 -15.67 13.99
CA GLY A 5 -3.02 -16.74 13.05
C GLY A 5 -4.23 -17.63 12.70
N ASP A 6 -5.44 -17.25 13.11
CA ASP A 6 -6.65 -18.07 12.94
C ASP A 6 -7.57 -17.61 11.82
N ARG A 7 -7.35 -16.42 11.27
CA ARG A 7 -8.20 -15.82 10.25
C ARG A 7 -7.45 -14.92 9.27
N ALA A 8 -8.00 -14.78 8.08
CA ALA A 8 -7.48 -13.94 7.01
C ALA A 8 -8.49 -12.87 6.62
N MET A 9 -7.98 -11.68 6.31
CA MET A 9 -8.70 -10.59 5.67
C MET A 9 -8.35 -10.59 4.18
N PHE A 10 -9.32 -10.31 3.34
CA PHE A 10 -9.15 -10.21 1.89
C PHE A 10 -10.19 -9.29 1.27
N THR A 11 -9.94 -8.87 0.05
CA THR A 11 -10.84 -8.06 -0.75
C THR A 11 -11.62 -8.95 -1.70
N GLN A 12 -12.93 -8.72 -1.81
CA GLN A 12 -13.80 -9.43 -2.73
C GLN A 12 -14.87 -8.49 -3.27
N THR A 13 -15.34 -8.75 -4.49
CA THR A 13 -16.51 -8.07 -5.05
C THR A 13 -17.80 -8.59 -4.41
N MET A 14 -18.71 -7.65 -4.15
CA MET A 14 -20.07 -7.92 -3.72
C MET A 14 -21.00 -8.20 -4.94
N PRO A 15 -22.24 -8.65 -4.72
CA PRO A 15 -23.19 -8.88 -5.82
C PRO A 15 -23.50 -7.64 -6.67
N ASP A 16 -23.39 -6.45 -6.10
CA ASP A 16 -23.52 -5.15 -6.77
C ASP A 16 -22.26 -4.70 -7.49
N LYS A 17 -21.23 -5.56 -7.58
CA LYS A 17 -19.91 -5.38 -8.20
C LYS A 17 -18.95 -4.45 -7.47
N ARG A 18 -19.33 -3.84 -6.36
CA ARG A 18 -18.42 -3.05 -5.54
C ARG A 18 -17.45 -3.95 -4.77
N TRP A 19 -16.26 -3.43 -4.52
CA TRP A 19 -15.26 -4.08 -3.68
C TRP A 19 -15.54 -3.85 -2.20
N ASN A 20 -15.35 -4.89 -1.39
CA ASN A 20 -15.36 -4.75 0.08
C ASN A 20 -14.35 -5.70 0.73
N VAL A 21 -14.08 -5.43 2.01
CA VAL A 21 -13.14 -6.20 2.83
C VAL A 21 -13.91 -7.23 3.64
N PHE A 22 -13.44 -8.46 3.55
CA PHE A 22 -14.04 -9.64 4.19
C PHE A 22 -13.02 -10.34 5.09
N GLU A 23 -13.54 -11.15 5.99
CA GLU A 23 -12.76 -12.04 6.87
C GLU A 23 -13.31 -13.46 6.78
N VAL A 24 -12.40 -14.43 6.88
CA VAL A 24 -12.73 -15.84 7.02
C VAL A 24 -11.72 -16.49 7.95
N LYS A 25 -12.15 -17.46 8.76
CA LYS A 25 -11.23 -18.29 9.53
C LYS A 25 -10.49 -19.28 8.62
N LEU A 26 -9.31 -19.73 9.05
CA LEU A 26 -8.50 -20.66 8.27
C LEU A 26 -9.15 -22.04 8.07
N ASP A 27 -10.13 -22.41 8.90
CA ASP A 27 -10.96 -23.59 8.70
C ASP A 27 -12.12 -23.40 7.71
N GLY A 28 -12.23 -22.21 7.11
CA GLY A 28 -13.27 -21.84 6.17
C GLY A 28 -14.57 -21.35 6.81
N SER A 29 -14.69 -21.39 8.12
CA SER A 29 -15.87 -20.89 8.84
C SER A 29 -15.82 -19.37 9.07
N GLY A 30 -16.91 -18.79 9.55
CA GLY A 30 -16.96 -17.40 10.01
C GLY A 30 -16.76 -16.35 8.92
N PHE A 31 -17.09 -16.69 7.66
CA PHE A 31 -17.08 -15.70 6.57
C PHE A 31 -18.00 -14.53 6.89
N LYS A 32 -17.46 -13.32 6.84
CA LYS A 32 -18.23 -12.09 7.08
C LYS A 32 -17.60 -10.88 6.39
N GLN A 33 -18.44 -9.93 6.03
CA GLN A 33 -18.05 -8.60 5.62
C GLN A 33 -17.57 -7.82 6.85
N LEU A 34 -16.47 -7.07 6.72
CA LEU A 34 -15.88 -6.31 7.82
C LEU A 34 -16.28 -4.84 7.83
N ILE A 35 -16.37 -4.20 6.66
CA ILE A 35 -16.70 -2.78 6.56
C ILE A 35 -18.15 -2.64 6.12
N HIS A 36 -18.96 -2.04 6.97
CA HIS A 36 -20.37 -1.75 6.70
C HIS A 36 -20.55 -0.23 6.56
N ASN A 37 -21.03 0.20 5.42
CA ASN A 37 -21.27 1.59 5.09
C ASN A 37 -22.58 1.72 4.31
N GLU A 38 -23.33 2.79 4.55
CA GLU A 38 -24.62 3.04 3.90
C GLU A 38 -24.49 3.80 2.58
N GLU A 39 -23.33 4.41 2.33
CA GLU A 39 -23.06 5.13 1.08
C GLU A 39 -22.93 4.15 -0.09
N PRO A 40 -23.82 4.24 -1.08
CA PRO A 40 -23.92 3.21 -2.14
C PRO A 40 -22.73 3.17 -3.09
N ASP A 41 -21.96 4.25 -3.19
CA ASP A 41 -20.87 4.39 -4.16
C ASP A 41 -19.50 4.16 -3.56
N LEU A 42 -19.40 3.83 -2.26
CA LEU A 42 -18.13 3.57 -1.62
C LEU A 42 -17.68 2.12 -1.78
N GLU A 43 -16.41 1.99 -2.12
CA GLU A 43 -15.69 0.74 -2.21
C GLU A 43 -14.57 0.68 -1.17
N PHE A 44 -14.21 -0.54 -0.75
CA PHE A 44 -13.14 -0.77 0.23
C PHE A 44 -12.29 -1.96 -0.19
N TYR A 45 -10.96 -1.79 -0.15
CA TYR A 45 -10.00 -2.82 -0.54
C TYR A 45 -8.67 -2.65 0.21
N ASP A 46 -7.75 -3.58 0.05
CA ASP A 46 -6.43 -3.58 0.70
C ASP A 46 -6.51 -3.35 2.22
N GLY A 47 -7.34 -4.14 2.91
CA GLY A 47 -7.53 -3.99 4.34
C GLY A 47 -6.35 -4.49 5.18
N THR A 48 -6.10 -3.82 6.31
CA THR A 48 -5.20 -4.30 7.37
C THR A 48 -5.82 -4.15 8.74
N TYR A 49 -5.58 -5.12 9.62
CA TYR A 49 -6.01 -5.05 11.01
C TYR A 49 -5.17 -4.06 11.80
N LEU A 50 -5.82 -3.30 12.67
CA LEU A 50 -5.17 -2.54 13.72
C LEU A 50 -5.48 -3.14 15.09
N PRO A 51 -4.66 -2.87 16.12
CA PRO A 51 -5.01 -3.19 17.49
C PRO A 51 -6.41 -2.68 17.87
N HIS A 52 -7.07 -3.40 18.78
CA HIS A 52 -8.41 -3.07 19.28
C HIS A 52 -9.53 -3.19 18.22
N GLY A 53 -9.33 -4.05 17.21
CA GLY A 53 -10.37 -4.41 16.23
C GLY A 53 -10.67 -3.36 15.16
N ARG A 54 -9.93 -2.24 15.11
CA ARG A 54 -10.05 -1.26 14.04
C ARG A 54 -9.41 -1.77 12.75
N ILE A 55 -9.80 -1.19 11.63
CA ILE A 55 -9.33 -1.57 10.30
C ILE A 55 -8.89 -0.31 9.54
N ILE A 56 -7.74 -0.37 8.89
CA ILE A 56 -7.42 0.56 7.81
C ILE A 56 -7.65 -0.17 6.49
N ALA A 57 -8.29 0.50 5.55
CA ALA A 57 -8.48 0.03 4.19
C ALA A 57 -8.33 1.18 3.20
N ASN A 58 -8.19 0.87 1.92
CA ASN A 58 -8.35 1.84 0.86
C ASN A 58 -9.83 2.00 0.49
N SER A 59 -10.19 3.19 0.02
CA SER A 59 -11.52 3.52 -0.45
C SER A 59 -11.46 4.61 -1.52
N ASN A 60 -12.44 4.62 -2.41
CA ASN A 60 -12.70 5.71 -3.35
C ASN A 60 -13.38 6.94 -2.71
N ILE A 61 -13.34 7.08 -1.39
CA ILE A 61 -14.03 8.10 -0.58
C ILE A 61 -13.73 9.55 -1.02
N GLY A 62 -12.67 9.76 -1.78
CA GLY A 62 -12.34 11.08 -2.35
C GLY A 62 -13.20 11.47 -3.53
N TYR A 63 -13.90 10.51 -4.15
CA TYR A 63 -14.65 10.69 -5.40
C TYR A 63 -13.83 11.37 -6.51
N GLN A 64 -12.54 11.04 -6.56
CA GLN A 64 -11.60 11.58 -7.53
C GLN A 64 -11.16 10.48 -8.49
N GLY A 65 -11.05 10.82 -9.75
CA GLY A 65 -10.45 9.92 -10.75
C GLY A 65 -8.95 10.17 -10.93
N VAL A 66 -8.23 9.11 -11.27
CA VAL A 66 -6.79 9.18 -11.55
C VAL A 66 -6.55 9.95 -12.85
N PRO A 67 -5.81 11.08 -12.83
CA PRO A 67 -5.62 11.93 -14.01
C PRO A 67 -4.95 11.21 -15.19
N CYS A 68 -4.02 10.32 -14.91
CA CYS A 68 -3.24 9.58 -15.91
C CYS A 68 -4.09 8.65 -16.81
N VAL A 69 -5.27 8.26 -16.35
CA VAL A 69 -6.23 7.44 -17.11
C VAL A 69 -7.55 8.20 -17.37
N SER A 70 -7.46 9.51 -17.52
CA SER A 70 -8.61 10.38 -17.81
C SER A 70 -9.75 10.33 -16.79
N GLY A 71 -9.44 9.89 -15.57
CA GLY A 71 -10.41 9.80 -14.48
C GLY A 71 -11.21 8.50 -14.42
N ASP A 72 -10.94 7.54 -15.30
CA ASP A 72 -11.69 6.27 -15.36
C ASP A 72 -11.48 5.39 -14.13
N ASP A 73 -10.27 5.42 -13.53
CA ASP A 73 -9.99 4.70 -12.29
C ASP A 73 -10.13 5.61 -11.08
N PRO A 74 -10.76 5.15 -9.99
CA PRO A 74 -10.88 5.95 -8.78
C PRO A 74 -9.55 6.04 -8.01
N VAL A 75 -9.29 7.21 -7.43
CA VAL A 75 -8.17 7.41 -6.51
C VAL A 75 -8.44 6.70 -5.19
N GLY A 76 -7.54 5.80 -4.80
CA GLY A 76 -7.59 5.11 -3.52
C GLY A 76 -7.04 5.97 -2.38
N ASN A 77 -7.89 6.32 -1.42
CA ASN A 77 -7.50 6.97 -0.18
C ASN A 77 -7.70 6.03 1.01
N MET A 78 -6.81 6.13 2.00
CA MET A 78 -6.94 5.31 3.19
C MET A 78 -8.03 5.83 4.12
N VAL A 79 -8.76 4.91 4.69
CA VAL A 79 -9.78 5.16 5.70
C VAL A 79 -9.52 4.32 6.94
N LEU A 80 -9.89 4.86 8.10
CA LEU A 80 -9.96 4.14 9.35
C LEU A 80 -11.42 3.80 9.63
N TYR A 81 -11.70 2.52 9.79
CA TYR A 81 -13.00 2.00 10.17
C TYR A 81 -12.98 1.46 11.59
N THR A 82 -13.98 1.86 12.39
CA THR A 82 -14.20 1.39 13.75
C THR A 82 -15.48 0.56 13.78
N PRO A 83 -15.40 -0.78 13.85
CA PRO A 83 -16.56 -1.65 13.70
C PRO A 83 -17.69 -1.40 14.73
N ASP A 84 -17.34 -1.19 16.00
CA ASP A 84 -18.32 -1.03 17.09
C ASP A 84 -19.27 0.16 16.88
N THR A 85 -18.75 1.24 16.31
CA THR A 85 -19.50 2.47 16.06
C THR A 85 -19.88 2.66 14.60
N LYS A 86 -19.39 1.79 13.71
CA LYS A 86 -19.46 1.92 12.24
C LYS A 86 -18.89 3.25 11.73
N ASN A 87 -18.01 3.87 12.51
CA ASN A 87 -17.40 5.14 12.14
C ASN A 87 -16.35 4.93 11.06
N LEU A 88 -16.46 5.70 9.99
CA LEU A 88 -15.52 5.75 8.88
C LEU A 88 -14.87 7.13 8.84
N ARG A 89 -13.54 7.16 8.88
CA ARG A 89 -12.76 8.41 8.83
C ARG A 89 -11.67 8.32 7.77
N ARG A 90 -11.66 9.26 6.84
CA ARG A 90 -10.59 9.40 5.83
C ARG A 90 -9.28 9.80 6.52
N LEU A 91 -8.18 9.15 6.14
CA LEU A 91 -6.84 9.37 6.68
C LEU A 91 -5.90 10.06 5.71
N THR A 92 -6.01 9.76 4.41
CA THR A 92 -5.16 10.37 3.37
C THR A 92 -6.00 11.20 2.42
N PHE A 93 -5.40 12.30 1.93
CA PHE A 93 -6.08 13.31 1.14
C PHE A 93 -5.28 13.62 -0.14
N ASP A 94 -4.46 12.68 -0.56
CA ASP A 94 -3.60 12.81 -1.72
C ASP A 94 -4.42 12.85 -3.01
N GLN A 95 -3.90 13.54 -4.01
CA GLN A 95 -4.47 13.60 -5.35
C GLN A 95 -4.39 12.24 -6.04
N ASP A 96 -3.37 11.44 -5.70
CA ASP A 96 -3.10 10.13 -6.27
C ASP A 96 -3.33 9.02 -5.24
N ALA A 97 -3.34 7.78 -5.74
CA ALA A 97 -3.74 6.65 -4.93
C ALA A 97 -2.69 6.23 -3.89
N ASN A 98 -3.19 5.73 -2.78
CA ASN A 98 -2.41 5.03 -1.75
C ASN A 98 -2.80 3.54 -1.76
N TRP A 99 -1.85 2.64 -1.48
CA TRP A 99 -2.07 1.19 -1.52
C TRP A 99 -1.36 0.45 -0.40
N ASN A 100 -1.81 -0.77 -0.16
CA ASN A 100 -1.14 -1.78 0.65
C ASN A 100 -0.77 -1.29 2.06
N PRO A 101 -1.72 -0.86 2.89
CA PRO A 101 -1.43 -0.51 4.27
C PRO A 101 -0.99 -1.74 5.08
N VAL A 102 0.11 -1.62 5.80
CA VAL A 102 0.69 -2.68 6.63
C VAL A 102 1.14 -2.12 7.98
N VAL A 103 0.81 -2.82 9.06
CA VAL A 103 1.30 -2.45 10.39
C VAL A 103 2.76 -2.83 10.55
N MET A 104 3.58 -1.86 10.91
CA MET A 104 5.01 -2.03 11.18
C MET A 104 5.25 -2.55 12.60
N ASN A 105 6.43 -3.09 12.84
CA ASN A 105 6.84 -3.59 14.18
C ASN A 105 6.81 -2.52 15.29
N ASN A 106 6.87 -1.25 14.93
CA ASN A 106 6.78 -0.12 15.86
C ASN A 106 5.34 0.43 16.03
N GLY A 107 4.34 -0.26 15.47
CA GLY A 107 2.94 0.13 15.55
C GLY A 107 2.49 1.23 14.59
N ARG A 108 3.38 1.80 13.78
CA ARG A 108 3.01 2.71 12.69
C ARG A 108 2.43 1.92 11.52
N VAL A 109 1.76 2.60 10.62
CA VAL A 109 1.23 2.01 9.37
C VAL A 109 2.09 2.49 8.21
N MET A 110 2.65 1.54 7.49
CA MET A 110 3.38 1.75 6.25
C MET A 110 2.42 1.55 5.06
N TYR A 111 2.64 2.27 3.98
CA TYR A 111 1.85 2.17 2.76
C TYR A 111 2.63 2.64 1.54
N THR A 112 2.21 2.23 0.37
CA THR A 112 2.71 2.76 -0.90
C THR A 112 1.87 3.97 -1.30
N ARG A 113 2.52 5.08 -1.64
CA ARG A 113 1.88 6.29 -2.15
C ARG A 113 2.37 6.60 -3.55
N TRP A 114 1.44 6.85 -4.45
CA TRP A 114 1.76 7.36 -5.78
C TRP A 114 1.90 8.89 -5.75
N GLU A 115 3.00 9.38 -6.28
CA GLU A 115 3.31 10.81 -6.38
C GLU A 115 3.28 11.20 -7.87
N TYR A 116 2.21 11.85 -8.32
CA TYR A 116 2.02 12.21 -9.72
C TYR A 116 1.89 13.73 -9.95
N THR A 117 1.99 14.54 -8.93
CA THR A 117 1.69 15.98 -8.96
C THR A 117 2.65 16.79 -9.83
N ASP A 118 3.65 17.44 -9.24
CA ASP A 118 4.62 18.28 -9.96
C ASP A 118 5.79 17.48 -10.52
N LEU A 119 5.87 16.22 -10.21
CA LEU A 119 6.84 15.28 -10.75
C LEU A 119 6.20 14.48 -11.87
N THR A 120 6.99 14.09 -12.85
CA THR A 120 6.52 13.13 -13.85
C THR A 120 6.11 11.83 -13.16
N HIS A 121 5.12 11.12 -13.68
CA HIS A 121 4.57 9.90 -13.08
C HIS A 121 5.59 8.77 -12.82
N TYR A 122 6.81 8.93 -13.25
CA TYR A 122 7.93 8.03 -12.94
C TYR A 122 8.36 8.02 -11.47
N TYR A 123 8.23 9.14 -10.75
CA TYR A 123 8.72 9.28 -9.37
C TYR A 123 7.77 8.69 -8.34
N SER A 124 7.18 7.59 -8.63
CA SER A 124 5.82 7.63 -8.31
C SER A 124 5.37 6.76 -7.16
N ARG A 125 5.91 5.58 -6.91
CA ARG A 125 5.32 4.70 -5.90
C ARG A 125 6.30 4.47 -4.78
N ILE A 126 6.35 5.47 -3.90
CA ILE A 126 7.27 5.52 -2.75
C ILE A 126 6.62 4.90 -1.50
N VAL A 127 7.46 4.52 -0.56
CA VAL A 127 7.02 4.00 0.73
C VAL A 127 6.84 5.14 1.72
N MET A 128 5.62 5.29 2.21
CA MET A 128 5.23 6.23 3.24
C MET A 128 4.95 5.51 4.55
N ASN A 129 4.85 6.26 5.64
CA ASN A 129 4.31 5.76 6.89
C ASN A 129 3.58 6.87 7.67
N MET A 130 2.66 6.45 8.55
CA MET A 130 1.86 7.33 9.39
C MET A 130 1.58 6.67 10.75
N ASN A 131 1.08 7.43 11.70
CA ASN A 131 0.43 6.86 12.88
C ASN A 131 -0.89 6.18 12.49
N PRO A 132 -1.39 5.21 13.28
CA PRO A 132 -2.66 4.53 12.97
C PRO A 132 -3.89 5.44 12.87
N ASP A 133 -3.79 6.66 13.40
CA ASP A 133 -4.82 7.69 13.29
C ASP A 133 -4.67 8.61 12.07
N GLY A 134 -3.69 8.35 11.20
CA GLY A 134 -3.43 9.14 10.00
C GLY A 134 -2.53 10.36 10.21
N THR A 135 -2.09 10.62 11.44
CA THR A 135 -1.18 11.74 11.73
C THR A 135 0.28 11.40 11.40
N GLU A 136 1.15 12.43 11.35
CA GLU A 136 2.59 12.29 11.08
C GLU A 136 2.93 11.48 9.81
N GLN A 137 2.23 11.75 8.72
CA GLN A 137 2.54 11.14 7.42
C GLN A 137 3.92 11.60 6.95
N LYS A 138 4.78 10.66 6.61
CA LYS A 138 6.14 10.95 6.14
C LYS A 138 6.70 9.84 5.28
N ALA A 139 7.60 10.21 4.37
CA ALA A 139 8.33 9.25 3.56
C ALA A 139 9.17 8.32 4.42
N LEU A 140 9.12 7.03 4.13
CA LEU A 140 9.96 6.00 4.72
C LEU A 140 11.12 5.65 3.80
N TYR A 141 10.84 5.39 2.51
CA TYR A 141 11.85 5.01 1.53
C TYR A 141 11.46 5.44 0.11
N GLY A 142 12.43 5.86 -0.67
CA GLY A 142 12.31 6.16 -2.10
C GLY A 142 12.09 7.64 -2.44
N SER A 143 11.67 8.47 -1.51
CA SER A 143 11.41 9.89 -1.76
C SER A 143 12.66 10.65 -2.18
N GLY A 144 12.52 11.50 -3.21
CA GLY A 144 13.60 12.35 -3.71
C GLY A 144 14.75 11.59 -4.36
N SER A 145 14.46 10.42 -4.95
CA SER A 145 15.45 9.65 -5.72
C SER A 145 14.81 9.00 -6.94
N MET A 146 15.65 8.61 -7.89
CA MET A 146 15.25 7.88 -9.09
C MET A 146 15.14 6.37 -8.87
N PHE A 147 15.35 5.90 -7.66
CA PHE A 147 15.29 4.49 -7.30
C PHE A 147 14.72 4.32 -5.88
N PRO A 148 13.80 3.38 -5.66
CA PRO A 148 13.09 2.60 -6.69
C PRO A 148 12.03 3.44 -7.41
N ASN A 149 11.70 3.08 -8.64
CA ASN A 149 10.60 3.71 -9.37
C ASN A 149 9.24 3.37 -8.73
N SER A 150 9.00 2.10 -8.49
CA SER A 150 7.77 1.64 -7.85
C SER A 150 8.06 0.56 -6.82
N THR A 151 7.32 0.61 -5.69
CA THR A 151 7.38 -0.39 -4.62
C THR A 151 5.99 -0.97 -4.39
N PHE A 152 5.90 -2.30 -4.22
CA PHE A 152 4.65 -3.01 -4.02
C PHE A 152 4.78 -4.07 -2.92
N ASP A 153 3.64 -4.41 -2.31
CA ASP A 153 3.47 -5.53 -1.38
C ASP A 153 4.55 -5.61 -0.29
N ILE A 154 4.86 -4.44 0.27
CA ILE A 154 5.93 -4.30 1.26
C ILE A 154 5.47 -4.84 2.62
N GLN A 155 6.32 -5.65 3.23
CA GLN A 155 6.09 -6.23 4.55
C GLN A 155 7.27 -5.96 5.48
N PRO A 156 7.04 -5.70 6.78
CA PRO A 156 8.11 -5.67 7.76
C PRO A 156 8.75 -7.05 7.88
N LEU A 157 10.08 -7.08 7.91
CA LEU A 157 10.80 -8.34 8.07
C LEU A 157 10.73 -8.80 9.53
N PRO A 158 10.19 -10.00 9.81
CA PRO A 158 10.08 -10.50 11.18
C PRO A 158 11.44 -10.57 11.89
N GLY A 159 11.49 -10.11 13.14
CA GLY A 159 12.72 -10.08 13.93
C GLY A 159 13.70 -8.95 13.59
N HIS A 160 13.39 -8.09 12.63
CA HIS A 160 14.21 -6.94 12.24
C HIS A 160 13.48 -5.63 12.53
N GLY A 161 14.14 -4.69 13.24
CA GLY A 161 13.51 -3.44 13.66
C GLY A 161 13.27 -2.42 12.55
N SER A 162 14.05 -2.48 11.47
CA SER A 162 14.06 -1.47 10.41
C SER A 162 14.06 -2.04 8.98
N ALA A 163 14.19 -3.35 8.82
CA ALA A 163 14.25 -3.98 7.51
C ALA A 163 12.88 -4.41 7.01
N PHE A 164 12.69 -4.32 5.69
CA PHE A 164 11.45 -4.64 4.99
C PHE A 164 11.76 -5.52 3.78
N VAL A 165 10.80 -6.33 3.39
CA VAL A 165 10.80 -7.08 2.13
C VAL A 165 9.70 -6.54 1.23
N GLY A 166 9.95 -6.42 -0.07
CA GLY A 166 8.95 -5.93 -1.01
C GLY A 166 9.37 -6.15 -2.46
N ILE A 167 8.46 -5.84 -3.35
CA ILE A 167 8.70 -5.92 -4.79
C ILE A 167 9.02 -4.51 -5.31
N ILE A 168 10.08 -4.38 -6.12
CA ILE A 168 10.35 -3.17 -6.88
C ILE A 168 10.17 -3.43 -8.37
N SER A 169 9.59 -2.47 -9.07
CA SER A 169 9.24 -2.57 -10.48
C SER A 169 9.32 -1.21 -11.17
N GLY A 170 9.30 -1.19 -12.50
CA GLY A 170 9.06 0.01 -13.28
C GLY A 170 7.58 0.43 -13.23
N HIS A 171 7.31 1.67 -13.59
CA HIS A 171 5.95 2.22 -13.57
C HIS A 171 5.05 1.57 -14.64
N HIS A 172 5.57 1.41 -15.85
CA HIS A 172 4.83 0.89 -17.02
C HIS A 172 5.11 -0.60 -17.31
N GLY A 173 5.85 -1.28 -16.47
CA GLY A 173 6.10 -2.72 -16.63
C GLY A 173 4.86 -3.56 -16.38
N ILE A 174 5.02 -4.87 -16.41
CA ILE A 174 3.97 -5.80 -16.00
C ILE A 174 3.65 -5.47 -14.54
N ALA A 175 2.44 -5.01 -14.30
CA ALA A 175 2.00 -4.53 -13.01
C ALA A 175 2.31 -5.54 -11.90
N ARG A 176 2.97 -5.05 -10.83
CA ARG A 176 3.37 -5.83 -9.65
C ARG A 176 4.30 -7.01 -9.92
N SER A 177 4.90 -7.04 -11.10
CA SER A 177 5.96 -7.99 -11.45
C SER A 177 7.29 -7.25 -11.42
N GLY A 178 8.25 -7.76 -10.67
CA GLY A 178 9.52 -7.08 -10.51
C GLY A 178 10.52 -7.92 -9.70
N ARG A 179 11.39 -7.25 -8.99
CA ARG A 179 12.40 -7.88 -8.14
C ARG A 179 11.98 -7.88 -6.68
N LEU A 180 12.11 -9.03 -6.04
CA LEU A 180 11.96 -9.10 -4.59
C LEU A 180 13.25 -8.56 -3.96
N ILE A 181 13.11 -7.58 -3.10
CA ILE A 181 14.24 -6.98 -2.38
C ILE A 181 14.02 -6.99 -0.88
N VAL A 182 15.12 -7.02 -0.14
CA VAL A 182 15.17 -6.58 1.25
C VAL A 182 15.82 -5.22 1.29
N PHE A 183 15.17 -4.26 1.92
CA PHE A 183 15.70 -2.90 2.09
C PHE A 183 15.61 -2.43 3.54
N ASP A 184 16.50 -1.52 3.91
CA ASP A 184 16.60 -0.98 5.26
C ASP A 184 16.74 0.55 5.23
N PRO A 185 15.67 1.29 5.52
CA PRO A 185 15.70 2.76 5.59
C PRO A 185 16.66 3.32 6.65
N ALA A 186 17.10 2.51 7.62
CA ALA A 186 18.12 2.93 8.58
C ALA A 186 19.51 3.03 7.93
N LYS A 187 19.77 2.27 6.86
CA LYS A 187 21.00 2.40 6.05
C LYS A 187 20.93 3.60 5.12
N ALA A 188 19.87 3.69 4.34
CA ALA A 188 19.59 4.85 3.49
C ALA A 188 18.11 4.90 3.16
N ARG A 189 17.53 6.11 3.18
CA ARG A 189 16.09 6.32 2.90
C ARG A 189 15.77 6.45 1.42
N LYS A 190 16.77 6.41 0.55
CA LYS A 190 16.62 6.56 -0.90
C LYS A 190 17.75 5.90 -1.67
N GLY A 191 17.50 5.60 -2.94
CA GLY A 191 18.48 5.01 -3.83
C GLY A 191 18.82 3.56 -3.47
N ALA A 192 19.66 2.95 -4.27
CA ALA A 192 20.07 1.56 -4.10
C ALA A 192 20.89 1.30 -2.81
N ALA A 193 21.41 2.35 -2.17
CA ALA A 193 22.16 2.21 -0.92
C ALA A 193 21.32 1.67 0.26
N GLY A 194 20.00 1.85 0.22
CA GLY A 194 19.07 1.26 1.19
C GLY A 194 18.76 -0.22 0.94
N MET A 195 19.08 -0.74 -0.24
CA MET A 195 18.85 -2.14 -0.57
C MET A 195 19.88 -3.02 0.12
N VAL A 196 19.43 -4.03 0.84
CA VAL A 196 20.27 -4.99 1.58
C VAL A 196 20.53 -6.23 0.75
N GLN A 197 19.49 -6.72 0.08
CA GLN A 197 19.51 -7.94 -0.71
C GLN A 197 18.50 -7.89 -1.83
N GLU A 198 18.85 -8.50 -2.95
CA GLU A 198 17.96 -8.77 -4.08
C GLU A 198 17.79 -10.28 -4.25
N ILE A 199 16.56 -10.71 -4.58
CA ILE A 199 16.21 -12.12 -4.74
C ILE A 199 15.40 -12.31 -6.05
N PRO A 200 15.88 -13.06 -7.05
CA PRO A 200 17.25 -13.55 -7.18
C PRO A 200 18.22 -12.40 -7.45
N TYR A 201 19.45 -12.56 -7.05
CA TYR A 201 20.49 -11.58 -7.36
C TYR A 201 20.66 -11.43 -8.87
N ARG A 202 20.64 -10.20 -9.35
CA ARG A 202 20.87 -9.86 -10.77
C ARG A 202 21.96 -8.81 -10.90
N ASN A 203 22.91 -9.08 -11.75
CA ASN A 203 23.97 -8.14 -12.08
C ASN A 203 23.61 -7.34 -13.37
N ARG A 204 22.40 -6.72 -13.39
CA ARG A 204 21.94 -5.91 -14.53
C ARG A 204 21.36 -4.58 -14.04
N PRO A 205 21.52 -3.50 -14.82
CA PRO A 205 20.72 -2.30 -14.65
C PRO A 205 19.24 -2.66 -14.68
N THR A 206 18.44 -1.93 -13.97
CA THR A 206 17.10 -2.34 -13.63
C THR A 206 16.10 -1.35 -14.21
N VAL A 207 15.03 -1.87 -14.78
CA VAL A 207 13.85 -1.10 -15.20
C VAL A 207 13.18 -0.34 -14.05
N GLU A 208 13.62 -0.60 -12.82
CA GLU A 208 13.15 0.09 -11.61
C GLU A 208 13.81 1.45 -11.41
N GLU A 209 14.82 1.80 -12.23
CA GLU A 209 15.35 3.16 -12.29
C GLU A 209 14.58 3.99 -13.34
N ILE A 210 14.25 5.21 -12.97
CA ILE A 210 13.43 6.11 -13.78
C ILE A 210 14.03 6.37 -15.17
N LYS A 211 15.35 6.42 -15.28
CA LYS A 211 16.03 6.63 -16.56
C LYS A 211 15.67 5.60 -17.63
N ASP A 212 15.32 4.39 -17.23
CA ASP A 212 15.00 3.31 -18.16
C ASP A 212 13.59 3.47 -18.76
N GLU A 213 12.73 4.26 -18.14
CA GLU A 213 11.41 4.60 -18.67
C GLU A 213 11.42 5.80 -19.62
N LEU A 214 12.47 6.59 -19.60
CA LEU A 214 12.65 7.73 -20.52
C LEU A 214 13.11 7.31 -21.92
N VAL A 215 13.51 6.07 -22.09
CA VAL A 215 14.10 5.54 -23.33
C VAL A 215 13.09 4.72 -24.14
N ASN A 216 11.90 4.46 -23.59
CA ASN A 216 10.79 3.73 -24.24
C ASN A 216 9.64 4.73 -24.56
#